data_b4728ae48cee3231a5f31f470ef65c7a
#
_entry.id   b4728ae48cee3231a5f31f470ef65c7a
#
_cell.length_a   1.000
_cell.length_b   1.000
_cell.length_c   1.000
_cell.angle_alpha   90.00
_cell.angle_beta   90.00
_cell.angle_gamma   90.00
#
_symmetry.space_group_name_H-M   'P 1'
#
loop_
_entity.id
_entity.type
_entity.pdbx_description
1 polymer ?
#
loop_
_entity_poly.entity_id
_entity_poly.type
_entity_poly.pdbx_seq_one_letter_code
_entity_poly.pdbx_strand_id
1 'polypeptide(L)'
;MEEAVPAELTEEQAAKAEHARSYVASILRSMGLSDASTMTVTESGVTLTFDGDGSGTIIGRRGETLDALQYLASMVSNKGDKDYFRITIDSCGYREKRRKTLIELAKKISKSVLRTGRSTTLEPMNPYERRIIHSAVSEIEGVTSHSTGEEPYRKVIISSTNPRKSGERRGKNDRDRRRRNPEGPRKLDLATSFEKDYKRPKPEDELNAGLYGKIEF
;
A
#
# COMPACT_ATOMS: atom_id res chain seq x y z
N MET A 1 -23.08 6.45 25.84
CA MET A 1 -21.90 7.06 25.17
C MET A 1 -21.15 7.77 26.27
N GLU A 2 -20.10 7.15 26.79
CA GLU A 2 -19.21 7.74 27.78
C GLU A 2 -18.37 8.80 27.07
N GLU A 3 -18.56 10.06 27.42
CA GLU A 3 -17.65 11.14 27.01
C GLU A 3 -16.31 10.88 27.71
N ALA A 4 -15.34 10.45 26.93
CA ALA A 4 -13.98 10.30 27.43
C ALA A 4 -13.48 11.67 27.92
N VAL A 5 -13.21 11.77 29.23
CA VAL A 5 -12.55 12.91 29.85
C VAL A 5 -11.22 13.12 29.11
N PRO A 6 -10.92 14.31 28.60
CA PRO A 6 -9.63 14.54 27.94
C PRO A 6 -8.51 14.31 28.97
N ALA A 7 -7.65 13.34 28.71
CA ALA A 7 -6.47 13.11 29.54
C ALA A 7 -5.61 14.37 29.49
N GLU A 8 -5.32 14.96 30.66
CA GLU A 8 -4.43 16.10 30.73
C GLU A 8 -2.99 15.62 30.47
N LEU A 9 -2.33 16.22 29.49
CA LEU A 9 -0.92 15.94 29.21
C LEU A 9 -0.05 16.52 30.32
N THR A 10 0.96 15.79 30.74
CA THR A 10 2.04 16.37 31.56
C THR A 10 2.82 17.41 30.72
N GLU A 11 3.51 18.34 31.38
CA GLU A 11 4.32 19.34 30.70
C GLU A 11 5.35 18.71 29.75
N GLU A 12 5.97 17.60 30.16
CA GLU A 12 6.92 16.83 29.33
C GLU A 12 6.26 16.23 28.10
N GLN A 13 5.07 15.65 28.25
CA GLN A 13 4.29 15.09 27.14
C GLN A 13 3.84 16.16 26.15
N ALA A 14 3.44 17.32 26.66
CA ALA A 14 3.07 18.47 25.84
C ALA A 14 4.28 19.00 25.04
N ALA A 15 5.44 19.09 25.67
CA ALA A 15 6.69 19.46 25.00
C ALA A 15 7.07 18.47 23.89
N LYS A 16 6.94 17.16 24.13
CA LYS A 16 7.18 16.12 23.12
C LYS A 16 6.22 16.23 21.95
N ALA A 17 4.94 16.46 22.21
CA ALA A 17 3.92 16.64 21.18
C ALA A 17 4.18 17.87 20.31
N GLU A 18 4.56 19.00 20.93
CA GLU A 18 4.89 20.22 20.21
C GLU A 18 6.17 20.09 19.40
N HIS A 19 7.16 19.38 19.93
CA HIS A 19 8.39 19.07 19.19
C HIS A 19 8.09 18.22 17.95
N ALA A 20 7.25 17.17 18.07
CA ALA A 20 6.79 16.39 16.93
C ALA A 20 6.07 17.24 15.89
N ARG A 21 5.13 18.10 16.34
CA ARG A 21 4.36 19.00 15.50
C ARG A 21 5.26 19.93 14.71
N SER A 22 6.16 20.63 15.40
CA SER A 22 7.11 21.54 14.80
C SER A 22 8.03 20.87 13.77
N TYR A 23 8.51 19.66 14.09
CA TYR A 23 9.36 18.89 13.19
C TYR A 23 8.62 18.50 11.90
N VAL A 24 7.41 17.94 12.00
CA VAL A 24 6.60 17.58 10.83
C VAL A 24 6.23 18.83 10.02
N ALA A 25 5.82 19.91 10.69
CA ALA A 25 5.52 21.19 10.04
C ALA A 25 6.72 21.72 9.24
N SER A 26 7.94 21.57 9.73
CA SER A 26 9.15 21.98 9.02
C SER A 26 9.37 21.18 7.73
N ILE A 27 9.09 19.87 7.77
CA ILE A 27 9.16 18.99 6.59
C ILE A 27 8.10 19.40 5.57
N LEU A 28 6.84 19.58 6.01
CA LEU A 28 5.74 19.94 5.12
C LEU A 28 6.00 21.30 4.43
N ARG A 29 6.50 22.30 5.18
CA ARG A 29 6.92 23.58 4.59
C ARG A 29 8.02 23.41 3.54
N SER A 30 9.02 22.57 3.81
CA SER A 30 10.10 22.28 2.85
C SER A 30 9.58 21.59 1.59
N MET A 31 8.47 20.87 1.68
CA MET A 31 7.76 20.25 0.56
C MET A 31 6.80 21.23 -0.15
N GLY A 32 6.66 22.46 0.32
CA GLY A 32 5.69 23.44 -0.20
C GLY A 32 4.23 23.13 0.14
N LEU A 33 4.00 22.37 1.21
CA LEU A 33 2.67 21.97 1.68
C LEU A 33 2.22 22.80 2.88
N SER A 34 0.90 22.85 3.12
CA SER A 34 0.34 23.45 4.32
C SER A 34 0.81 22.71 5.58
N ASP A 35 1.24 23.47 6.58
CA ASP A 35 1.64 22.97 7.89
C ASP A 35 0.55 23.19 8.96
N ALA A 36 -0.65 23.58 8.55
CA ALA A 36 -1.79 23.69 9.45
C ALA A 36 -2.11 22.35 10.09
N SER A 37 -2.12 22.30 11.41
CA SER A 37 -2.32 21.07 12.16
C SER A 37 -3.20 21.30 13.38
N THR A 38 -3.98 20.26 13.70
CA THR A 38 -4.77 20.15 14.92
C THR A 38 -4.18 19.06 15.80
N MET A 39 -4.08 19.33 17.11
CA MET A 39 -3.62 18.36 18.09
C MET A 39 -4.81 17.86 18.90
N THR A 40 -4.99 16.56 18.98
CA THR A 40 -6.02 15.91 19.79
C THR A 40 -5.34 14.97 20.79
N VAL A 41 -5.64 15.17 22.08
CA VAL A 41 -5.15 14.30 23.14
C VAL A 41 -6.03 13.07 23.25
N THR A 42 -5.39 11.91 23.37
CA THR A 42 -6.06 10.62 23.56
C THR A 42 -5.50 9.93 24.81
N GLU A 43 -6.19 8.95 25.35
CA GLU A 43 -5.73 8.18 26.51
C GLU A 43 -4.34 7.54 26.34
N SER A 44 -3.96 7.23 25.09
CA SER A 44 -2.71 6.55 24.76
C SER A 44 -1.61 7.48 24.22
N GLY A 45 -1.86 8.79 24.13
CA GLY A 45 -0.91 9.75 23.56
C GLY A 45 -1.56 10.90 22.83
N VAL A 46 -0.94 11.39 21.77
CA VAL A 46 -1.42 12.52 20.98
C VAL A 46 -1.58 12.14 19.51
N THR A 47 -2.67 12.62 18.90
CA THR A 47 -2.89 12.57 17.46
C THR A 47 -2.70 13.98 16.88
N LEU A 48 -1.77 14.09 15.94
CA LEU A 48 -1.53 15.29 15.14
C LEU A 48 -2.19 15.11 13.79
N THR A 49 -3.18 15.96 13.47
CA THR A 49 -3.88 15.90 12.19
C THR A 49 -3.44 17.07 11.32
N PHE A 50 -2.93 16.78 10.14
CA PHE A 50 -2.50 17.75 9.15
C PHE A 50 -3.48 17.73 7.98
N ASP A 51 -4.34 18.74 7.92
CA ASP A 51 -5.36 18.86 6.88
C ASP A 51 -5.09 20.13 6.06
N GLY A 52 -5.34 20.05 4.76
CA GLY A 52 -5.16 21.21 3.87
C GLY A 52 -4.87 20.80 2.44
N ASP A 53 -4.51 21.80 1.65
CA ASP A 53 -4.11 21.59 0.27
C ASP A 53 -2.85 20.72 0.22
N GLY A 54 -2.88 19.69 -0.65
CA GLY A 54 -1.78 18.74 -0.76
C GLY A 54 -1.84 17.56 0.21
N SER A 55 -2.94 17.35 0.94
CA SER A 55 -3.14 16.18 1.83
C SER A 55 -2.82 14.84 1.16
N GLY A 56 -3.07 14.71 -0.15
CA GLY A 56 -2.71 13.53 -0.92
C GLY A 56 -1.20 13.24 -0.94
N THR A 57 -0.37 14.28 -0.95
CA THR A 57 1.10 14.16 -0.87
C THR A 57 1.55 13.77 0.53
N ILE A 58 0.91 14.33 1.57
CA ILE A 58 1.15 13.98 2.98
C ILE A 58 0.82 12.50 3.22
N ILE A 59 -0.27 12.02 2.66
CA ILE A 59 -0.67 10.61 2.74
C ILE A 59 0.29 9.74 1.92
N GLY A 60 0.58 10.13 0.69
CA GLY A 60 1.38 9.37 -0.24
C GLY A 60 0.67 8.13 -0.77
N ARG A 61 1.43 7.28 -1.46
CA ARG A 61 0.88 6.04 -1.98
C ARG A 61 0.52 5.08 -0.85
N ARG A 62 -0.78 4.84 -0.65
CA ARG A 62 -1.31 3.93 0.39
C ARG A 62 -0.92 4.28 1.83
N GLY A 63 -0.64 5.55 2.09
CA GLY A 63 -0.25 6.01 3.42
C GLY A 63 1.23 5.81 3.76
N GLU A 64 2.08 5.43 2.79
CA GLU A 64 3.52 5.21 3.03
C GLU A 64 4.23 6.47 3.53
N THR A 65 3.91 7.65 2.96
CA THR A 65 4.47 8.93 3.41
C THR A 65 3.99 9.26 4.81
N LEU A 66 2.71 9.06 5.08
CA LEU A 66 2.11 9.29 6.40
C LEU A 66 2.75 8.40 7.49
N ASP A 67 3.01 7.15 7.18
CA ASP A 67 3.68 6.21 8.09
C ASP A 67 5.14 6.61 8.31
N ALA A 68 5.85 7.08 7.28
CA ALA A 68 7.21 7.57 7.40
C ALA A 68 7.30 8.84 8.27
N LEU A 69 6.40 9.81 8.05
CA LEU A 69 6.31 11.03 8.86
C LEU A 69 6.04 10.70 10.33
N GLN A 70 5.11 9.78 10.60
CA GLN A 70 4.81 9.33 11.96
C GLN A 70 6.02 8.68 12.61
N TYR A 71 6.74 7.82 11.90
CA TYR A 71 7.94 7.17 12.41
C TYR A 71 9.01 8.20 12.79
N LEU A 72 9.31 9.15 11.89
CA LEU A 72 10.28 10.20 12.13
C LEU A 72 9.89 11.11 13.31
N ALA A 73 8.62 11.52 13.38
CA ALA A 73 8.11 12.32 14.49
C ALA A 73 8.25 11.60 15.84
N SER A 74 7.91 10.31 15.85
CA SER A 74 8.06 9.49 17.06
C SER A 74 9.52 9.33 17.48
N MET A 75 10.43 9.17 16.53
CA MET A 75 11.87 9.07 16.80
C MET A 75 12.44 10.36 17.37
N VAL A 76 12.09 11.51 16.77
CA VAL A 76 12.60 12.80 17.18
C VAL A 76 12.10 13.19 18.58
N SER A 77 10.83 12.96 18.87
CA SER A 77 10.19 13.36 20.11
C SER A 77 10.51 12.47 21.31
N ASN A 78 10.89 11.21 21.06
CA ASN A 78 11.27 10.28 22.12
C ASN A 78 12.80 10.09 22.23
N LYS A 79 13.60 10.94 21.57
CA LYS A 79 15.05 10.82 21.55
C LYS A 79 15.65 11.05 22.95
N GLY A 80 16.27 10.03 23.49
CA GLY A 80 16.98 10.12 24.77
C GLY A 80 16.13 9.85 26.00
N ASP A 81 14.83 9.66 25.85
CA ASP A 81 13.91 9.40 26.96
C ASP A 81 13.73 7.91 27.22
N LYS A 82 13.49 7.56 28.48
CA LYS A 82 13.20 6.17 28.89
C LYS A 82 11.72 5.82 28.64
N ASP A 83 10.84 6.80 28.78
CA ASP A 83 9.40 6.62 28.67
C ASP A 83 8.94 7.01 27.25
N TYR A 84 8.44 6.00 26.51
CA TYR A 84 7.95 6.20 25.16
C TYR A 84 6.58 6.89 25.17
N PHE A 85 6.50 8.07 24.57
CA PHE A 85 5.26 8.80 24.36
C PHE A 85 4.73 8.55 22.94
N ARG A 86 3.49 8.08 22.86
CA ARG A 86 2.88 7.73 21.57
C ARG A 86 2.38 8.96 20.83
N ILE A 87 2.92 9.15 19.63
CA ILE A 87 2.49 10.18 18.69
C ILE A 87 1.91 9.52 17.46
N THR A 88 0.70 9.89 17.11
CA THR A 88 0.01 9.44 15.90
C THR A 88 -0.12 10.60 14.94
N ILE A 89 0.13 10.38 13.65
CA ILE A 89 -0.10 11.37 12.60
C ILE A 89 -1.22 10.88 11.71
N ASP A 90 -2.19 11.75 11.42
CA ASP A 90 -3.25 11.49 10.46
C ASP A 90 -3.46 12.69 9.53
N SER A 91 -4.11 12.45 8.41
CA SER A 91 -4.53 13.48 7.46
C SER A 91 -5.87 13.11 6.86
N CYS A 92 -6.84 14.02 6.98
CA CYS A 92 -8.20 13.85 6.45
C CYS A 92 -8.91 12.55 6.89
N GLY A 93 -8.58 11.97 8.04
CA GLY A 93 -9.12 10.70 8.50
C GLY A 93 -8.76 9.53 7.56
N TYR A 94 -7.59 9.59 6.93
CA TYR A 94 -7.17 8.61 5.92
C TYR A 94 -7.13 7.20 6.45
N ARG A 95 -6.59 7.00 7.66
CA ARG A 95 -6.41 5.65 8.23
C ARG A 95 -7.74 4.89 8.35
N GLU A 96 -8.78 5.56 8.82
CA GLU A 96 -10.12 4.94 8.93
C GLU A 96 -10.77 4.72 7.56
N LYS A 97 -10.66 5.67 6.64
CA LYS A 97 -11.13 5.52 5.25
C LYS A 97 -10.42 4.36 4.56
N ARG A 98 -9.12 4.26 4.73
CA ARG A 98 -8.30 3.17 4.15
C ARG A 98 -8.69 1.81 4.72
N ARG A 99 -8.89 1.72 6.03
CA ARG A 99 -9.37 0.50 6.68
C ARG A 99 -10.70 0.01 6.09
N LYS A 100 -11.67 0.92 5.94
CA LYS A 100 -12.97 0.59 5.32
C LYS A 100 -12.79 0.07 3.89
N THR A 101 -12.00 0.75 3.08
CA THR A 101 -11.70 0.35 1.70
C THR A 101 -11.07 -1.04 1.62
N LEU A 102 -10.15 -1.38 2.54
CA LEU A 102 -9.50 -2.70 2.59
C LEU A 102 -10.51 -3.81 2.96
N ILE A 103 -11.42 -3.55 3.89
CA ILE A 103 -12.50 -4.49 4.27
C ILE A 103 -13.44 -4.73 3.07
N GLU A 104 -13.83 -3.67 2.37
CA GLU A 104 -14.67 -3.79 1.16
C GLU A 104 -13.96 -4.55 0.05
N LEU A 105 -12.68 -4.29 -0.17
CA LEU A 105 -11.83 -5.02 -1.12
C LEU A 105 -11.80 -6.51 -0.77
N ALA A 106 -11.54 -6.85 0.49
CA ALA A 106 -11.51 -8.23 0.96
C ALA A 106 -12.86 -8.94 0.68
N LYS A 107 -13.99 -8.30 1.03
CA LYS A 107 -15.34 -8.82 0.76
C LYS A 107 -15.61 -9.00 -0.74
N LYS A 108 -15.23 -8.04 -1.57
CA LYS A 108 -15.40 -8.10 -3.03
C LYS A 108 -14.60 -9.25 -3.65
N ILE A 109 -13.33 -9.39 -3.27
CA ILE A 109 -12.46 -10.45 -3.78
C ILE A 109 -12.91 -11.81 -3.29
N SER A 110 -13.30 -11.97 -2.02
CA SER A 110 -13.83 -13.21 -1.46
C SER A 110 -15.07 -13.70 -2.23
N LYS A 111 -16.01 -12.80 -2.52
CA LYS A 111 -17.19 -13.13 -3.36
C LYS A 111 -16.78 -13.60 -4.77
N SER A 112 -15.77 -12.96 -5.36
CA SER A 112 -15.26 -13.37 -6.68
C SER A 112 -14.58 -14.74 -6.63
N VAL A 113 -13.78 -15.01 -5.60
CA VAL A 113 -13.09 -16.28 -5.36
C VAL A 113 -14.10 -17.41 -5.15
N LEU A 114 -15.15 -17.19 -4.35
CA LEU A 114 -16.23 -18.18 -4.17
C LEU A 114 -16.95 -18.50 -5.47
N ARG A 115 -17.26 -17.49 -6.27
CA ARG A 115 -17.95 -17.67 -7.55
C ARG A 115 -17.10 -18.41 -8.58
N THR A 116 -15.81 -18.06 -8.67
CA THR A 116 -14.91 -18.59 -9.72
C THR A 116 -14.17 -19.85 -9.31
N GLY A 117 -13.99 -20.08 -8.00
CA GLY A 117 -13.15 -21.13 -7.45
C GLY A 117 -11.64 -20.92 -7.66
N ARG A 118 -11.23 -19.72 -8.14
CA ARG A 118 -9.83 -19.40 -8.42
C ARG A 118 -9.27 -18.51 -7.34
N SER A 119 -8.03 -18.77 -6.92
CA SER A 119 -7.31 -17.89 -6.02
C SER A 119 -7.01 -16.54 -6.69
N THR A 120 -7.02 -15.48 -5.89
CA THR A 120 -6.69 -14.13 -6.32
C THR A 120 -5.57 -13.59 -5.44
N THR A 121 -4.54 -13.04 -6.07
CA THR A 121 -3.42 -12.39 -5.39
C THR A 121 -3.69 -10.90 -5.35
N LEU A 122 -3.55 -10.31 -4.15
CA LEU A 122 -3.61 -8.87 -3.95
C LEU A 122 -2.24 -8.24 -4.20
N GLU A 123 -2.22 -6.93 -4.27
CA GLU A 123 -0.98 -6.17 -4.37
C GLU A 123 -0.17 -6.22 -3.06
N PRO A 124 1.14 -5.98 -3.11
CA PRO A 124 1.94 -5.83 -1.90
C PRO A 124 1.40 -4.72 -0.99
N MET A 125 1.41 -4.96 0.31
CA MET A 125 0.92 -4.02 1.31
C MET A 125 1.62 -4.23 2.65
N ASN A 126 1.59 -3.22 3.51
CA ASN A 126 2.23 -3.27 4.80
C ASN A 126 1.62 -4.34 5.75
N PRO A 127 2.32 -4.75 6.83
CA PRO A 127 1.83 -5.80 7.73
C PRO A 127 0.48 -5.49 8.38
N TYR A 128 0.20 -4.24 8.68
CA TYR A 128 -1.06 -3.80 9.28
C TYR A 128 -2.23 -3.97 8.32
N GLU A 129 -2.08 -3.54 7.06
CA GLU A 129 -3.09 -3.70 6.02
C GLU A 129 -3.38 -5.18 5.73
N ARG A 130 -2.32 -6.02 5.68
CA ARG A 130 -2.48 -7.47 5.50
C ARG A 130 -3.29 -8.09 6.64
N ARG A 131 -3.10 -7.63 7.88
CA ARG A 131 -3.88 -8.08 9.05
C ARG A 131 -5.36 -7.74 8.89
N ILE A 132 -5.70 -6.52 8.44
CA ILE A 132 -7.09 -6.12 8.19
C ILE A 132 -7.75 -7.05 7.17
N ILE A 133 -7.06 -7.35 6.07
CA ILE A 133 -7.58 -8.26 5.04
C ILE A 133 -7.76 -9.68 5.60
N HIS A 134 -6.79 -10.21 6.33
CA HIS A 134 -6.91 -11.53 6.95
C HIS A 134 -8.11 -11.61 7.89
N SER A 135 -8.31 -10.60 8.76
CA SER A 135 -9.46 -10.53 9.64
C SER A 135 -10.78 -10.49 8.88
N ALA A 136 -10.88 -9.64 7.84
CA ALA A 136 -12.10 -9.53 7.04
C ALA A 136 -12.40 -10.79 6.22
N VAL A 137 -11.39 -11.53 5.77
CA VAL A 137 -11.57 -12.80 5.05
C VAL A 137 -11.95 -13.93 6.00
N SER A 138 -11.43 -13.95 7.23
CA SER A 138 -11.78 -14.99 8.22
C SER A 138 -13.24 -14.96 8.66
N GLU A 139 -13.94 -13.83 8.49
CA GLU A 139 -15.38 -13.69 8.74
C GLU A 139 -16.25 -14.32 7.62
N ILE A 140 -15.64 -14.72 6.50
CA ILE A 140 -16.38 -15.19 5.32
C ILE A 140 -16.13 -16.69 5.13
N GLU A 141 -17.21 -17.48 5.22
CA GLU A 141 -17.13 -18.92 5.02
C GLU A 141 -16.74 -19.29 3.59
N GLY A 142 -16.00 -20.38 3.45
CA GLY A 142 -15.62 -20.94 2.15
C GLY A 142 -14.41 -20.28 1.49
N VAL A 143 -13.75 -19.32 2.14
CA VAL A 143 -12.50 -18.71 1.70
C VAL A 143 -11.43 -18.78 2.78
N THR A 144 -10.19 -18.77 2.35
CA THR A 144 -9.02 -18.68 3.22
C THR A 144 -8.04 -17.68 2.65
N SER A 145 -7.21 -17.11 3.50
CA SER A 145 -6.18 -16.14 3.09
C SER A 145 -4.82 -16.50 3.68
N HIS A 146 -3.77 -16.29 2.92
CA HIS A 146 -2.39 -16.43 3.38
C HIS A 146 -1.51 -15.34 2.80
N SER A 147 -0.44 -14.99 3.52
CA SER A 147 0.55 -14.02 3.06
C SER A 147 1.78 -14.71 2.50
N THR A 148 2.28 -14.25 1.35
CA THR A 148 3.45 -14.79 0.66
C THR A 148 4.40 -13.69 0.22
N GLY A 149 5.69 -14.04 0.08
CA GLY A 149 6.76 -13.13 -0.32
C GLY A 149 7.46 -12.50 0.88
N GLU A 150 8.48 -11.70 0.59
CA GLU A 150 9.30 -10.97 1.56
C GLU A 150 8.97 -9.46 1.51
N GLU A 151 9.18 -8.74 2.62
CA GLU A 151 9.01 -7.29 2.64
C GLU A 151 10.04 -6.64 1.70
N PRO A 152 9.67 -5.58 0.97
CA PRO A 152 8.39 -4.86 0.96
C PRO A 152 7.35 -5.43 -0.01
N TYR A 153 7.64 -6.53 -0.70
CA TYR A 153 6.78 -7.11 -1.76
C TYR A 153 5.80 -8.17 -1.26
N ARG A 154 5.70 -8.33 0.05
CA ARG A 154 4.82 -9.32 0.66
C ARG A 154 3.35 -8.98 0.41
N LYS A 155 2.57 -9.98 -0.02
CA LYS A 155 1.19 -9.84 -0.51
C LYS A 155 0.28 -10.90 0.08
N VAL A 156 -1.04 -10.65 0.03
CA VAL A 156 -2.07 -11.59 0.46
C VAL A 156 -2.65 -12.31 -0.75
N ILE A 157 -2.84 -13.61 -0.60
CA ILE A 157 -3.56 -14.47 -1.55
C ILE A 157 -4.84 -14.94 -0.87
N ILE A 158 -5.97 -14.77 -1.55
CA ILE A 158 -7.28 -15.26 -1.11
C ILE A 158 -7.67 -16.44 -1.99
N SER A 159 -8.00 -17.57 -1.36
CA SER A 159 -8.29 -18.84 -2.03
C SER A 159 -9.62 -19.42 -1.53
N SER A 160 -10.33 -20.14 -2.39
CA SER A 160 -11.50 -20.91 -1.95
C SER A 160 -11.06 -22.17 -1.20
N THR A 161 -11.76 -22.52 -0.13
CA THR A 161 -11.56 -23.81 0.58
C THR A 161 -12.00 -25.01 -0.27
N ASN A 162 -12.92 -24.78 -1.24
CA ASN A 162 -13.31 -25.77 -2.26
C ASN A 162 -12.86 -25.29 -3.66
N PRO A 163 -11.56 -25.45 -3.99
CA PRO A 163 -11.10 -25.07 -5.31
C PRO A 163 -11.79 -25.94 -6.36
N ARG A 164 -12.53 -25.35 -7.29
CA ARG A 164 -13.02 -26.07 -8.44
C ARG A 164 -11.82 -26.64 -9.19
N LYS A 165 -11.74 -27.97 -9.30
CA LYS A 165 -10.70 -28.65 -10.08
C LYS A 165 -10.68 -27.99 -11.47
N SER A 166 -9.56 -27.43 -11.85
CA SER A 166 -9.37 -26.74 -13.15
C SER A 166 -9.39 -27.68 -14.35
N GLY A 167 -9.89 -28.92 -14.16
CA GLY A 167 -9.92 -30.01 -15.14
C GLY A 167 -11.23 -30.17 -15.91
N GLU A 168 -12.32 -29.50 -15.54
CA GLU A 168 -13.59 -29.59 -16.29
C GLU A 168 -13.81 -28.43 -17.24
N ARG A 169 -12.81 -27.97 -17.92
CA ARG A 169 -13.02 -27.23 -19.15
C ARG A 169 -13.28 -28.24 -20.27
N ARG A 170 -14.56 -28.59 -20.39
CA ARG A 170 -15.27 -28.95 -21.62
C ARG A 170 -14.36 -29.13 -22.82
N GLY A 171 -13.77 -30.32 -22.94
CA GLY A 171 -13.29 -30.86 -24.19
C GLY A 171 -14.48 -31.22 -25.09
N LYS A 172 -15.31 -30.26 -25.49
CA LYS A 172 -16.44 -30.57 -26.38
C LYS A 172 -16.59 -29.65 -27.59
N ASN A 173 -15.61 -28.83 -27.92
CA ASN A 173 -15.70 -28.08 -29.18
C ASN A 173 -14.36 -27.88 -29.92
N ASP A 174 -13.27 -28.57 -29.53
CA ASP A 174 -11.99 -28.40 -30.23
C ASP A 174 -11.85 -29.33 -31.46
N ARG A 175 -12.73 -30.38 -31.57
CA ARG A 175 -12.73 -31.25 -32.75
C ARG A 175 -13.39 -30.60 -33.97
N ASP A 176 -14.34 -29.69 -33.77
CA ASP A 176 -15.02 -28.99 -34.87
C ASP A 176 -14.26 -27.74 -35.38
N ARG A 177 -13.39 -27.14 -34.57
CA ARG A 177 -12.56 -26.02 -35.00
C ARG A 177 -11.38 -26.46 -35.87
N ARG A 178 -10.85 -27.69 -35.68
CA ARG A 178 -9.74 -28.20 -36.49
C ARG A 178 -10.16 -28.58 -37.93
N ARG A 179 -11.46 -28.77 -38.16
CA ARG A 179 -11.97 -29.07 -39.50
C ARG A 179 -12.26 -27.83 -40.36
N ARG A 180 -12.23 -26.62 -39.81
CA ARG A 180 -12.58 -25.40 -40.53
C ARG A 180 -11.41 -24.49 -40.91
N ASN A 181 -10.18 -24.82 -40.54
CA ASN A 181 -9.04 -23.99 -40.92
C ASN A 181 -7.81 -24.90 -41.16
N PRO A 182 -7.52 -25.25 -42.45
CA PRO A 182 -6.36 -26.04 -42.79
C PRO A 182 -5.04 -25.23 -42.76
N GLU A 183 -5.11 -23.92 -42.54
CA GLU A 183 -3.91 -23.10 -42.30
C GLU A 183 -3.44 -23.27 -40.87
N GLY A 184 -2.18 -23.71 -40.69
CA GLY A 184 -1.55 -23.90 -39.40
C GLY A 184 -1.57 -22.64 -38.53
N PRO A 185 -1.17 -22.72 -37.26
CA PRO A 185 -1.25 -21.61 -36.35
C PRO A 185 -0.51 -20.41 -36.92
N ARG A 186 -1.25 -19.35 -37.26
CA ARG A 186 -0.65 -18.04 -37.61
C ARG A 186 0.24 -17.66 -36.41
N LYS A 187 1.54 -17.55 -36.63
CA LYS A 187 2.45 -16.89 -35.69
C LYS A 187 1.89 -15.49 -35.51
N LEU A 188 1.33 -15.24 -34.33
CA LEU A 188 1.04 -13.87 -33.91
C LEU A 188 2.38 -13.16 -33.82
N ASP A 189 2.59 -12.26 -34.78
CA ASP A 189 3.72 -11.34 -34.75
C ASP A 189 3.39 -10.31 -33.66
N LEU A 190 3.83 -10.59 -32.44
CA LEU A 190 3.66 -9.74 -31.25
C LEU A 190 4.64 -8.56 -31.23
N ALA A 191 5.43 -8.41 -32.31
CA ALA A 191 6.28 -7.24 -32.46
C ALA A 191 5.39 -6.01 -32.70
N THR A 192 5.14 -5.25 -31.64
CA THR A 192 4.59 -3.90 -31.75
C THR A 192 5.58 -3.05 -32.56
N SER A 193 5.09 -2.04 -33.29
CA SER A 193 5.91 -1.17 -34.15
C SER A 193 7.10 -0.52 -33.43
N PHE A 194 7.08 -0.48 -32.10
CA PHE A 194 8.17 -0.01 -31.24
C PHE A 194 9.36 -0.97 -31.17
N GLU A 195 9.17 -2.28 -31.36
CA GLU A 195 10.28 -3.25 -31.27
C GLU A 195 11.04 -3.41 -32.59
N LYS A 196 10.49 -2.96 -33.71
CA LYS A 196 11.16 -3.08 -35.03
C LYS A 196 12.39 -2.20 -35.17
N ASP A 197 12.49 -1.09 -34.41
CA ASP A 197 13.60 -0.14 -34.44
C ASP A 197 14.52 -0.23 -33.25
N TYR A 198 14.23 -1.10 -32.27
CA TYR A 198 15.08 -1.26 -31.08
C TYR A 198 16.28 -2.16 -31.40
N LYS A 199 17.41 -1.53 -31.69
CA LYS A 199 18.71 -2.21 -31.67
C LYS A 199 19.19 -2.31 -30.23
N ARG A 200 19.34 -3.52 -29.71
CA ARG A 200 20.01 -3.72 -28.42
C ARG A 200 21.37 -3.03 -28.45
N PRO A 201 21.67 -2.12 -27.49
CA PRO A 201 23.00 -1.54 -27.41
C PRO A 201 24.01 -2.66 -27.24
N LYS A 202 25.10 -2.60 -28.00
CA LYS A 202 26.23 -3.52 -27.82
C LYS A 202 27.05 -3.07 -26.62
N PRO A 203 27.76 -3.99 -25.92
CA PRO A 203 28.62 -3.63 -24.78
C PRO A 203 29.68 -2.57 -25.13
N GLU A 204 30.02 -2.41 -26.40
CA GLU A 204 30.95 -1.42 -26.90
C GLU A 204 30.37 0.00 -27.00
N ASP A 205 29.02 0.12 -27.06
CA ASP A 205 28.33 1.40 -27.12
C ASP A 205 28.25 2.08 -25.73
N GLU A 206 28.44 1.30 -24.64
CA GLU A 206 28.39 1.80 -23.25
C GLU A 206 29.68 2.54 -22.83
N LEU A 207 30.79 2.36 -23.55
CA LEU A 207 32.06 2.97 -23.23
C LEU A 207 32.14 4.48 -23.53
N ASN A 208 31.24 5.04 -24.30
CA ASN A 208 31.21 6.46 -24.69
C ASN A 208 29.94 7.24 -24.32
N ALA A 209 28.95 6.59 -23.74
CA ALA A 209 27.79 7.30 -23.19
C ALA A 209 28.15 7.82 -21.81
N GLY A 210 28.45 9.08 -21.67
CA GLY A 210 28.58 9.79 -20.39
C GLY A 210 27.30 9.66 -19.59
N LEU A 211 27.21 8.61 -18.80
CA LEU A 211 26.05 8.18 -18.01
C LEU A 211 25.93 8.99 -16.74
N TYR A 212 25.74 10.16 -16.65
CA TYR A 212 25.59 11.16 -15.59
C TYR A 212 26.51 12.36 -15.83
N GLY A 213 25.89 13.53 -15.97
CA GLY A 213 26.59 14.79 -16.00
C GLY A 213 27.54 14.88 -14.79
N LYS A 214 28.80 15.27 -15.03
CA LYS A 214 29.74 15.60 -13.97
C LYS A 214 29.10 16.64 -13.07
N ILE A 215 28.88 16.30 -11.79
CA ILE A 215 28.64 17.29 -10.75
C ILE A 215 30.03 17.85 -10.42
N GLU A 216 30.30 19.08 -10.87
CA GLU A 216 31.44 19.86 -10.39
C GLU A 216 31.04 20.49 -9.06
N PHE A 217 31.84 20.23 -8.00
CA PHE A 217 31.70 20.83 -6.67
C PHE A 217 32.35 22.21 -6.64
#